data_0160a88e791f92eacc82368672c303c8
#
_entry.id   0160a88e791f92eacc82368672c303c8
#
_cell.length_a   1.000
_cell.length_b   1.000
_cell.length_c   1.000
_cell.angle_alpha   90.00
_cell.angle_beta   90.00
_cell.angle_gamma   90.00
#
_symmetry.space_group_name_H-M   'P 1'
#
loop_
_entity.id
_entity.type
_entity.pdbx_description
1 polymer ?
#
loop_
_entity_poly.entity_id
_entity_poly.type
_entity_poly.pdbx_seq_one_letter_code
_entity_poly.pdbx_strand_id
1 'polypeptide(L)'
;MELNNETLRMAVKLWLENEKEAIKQYGHISNWNTSNVTDMSKLFHNAKKINNDISNWNTSNVTNMSSMFCNTYTFNQDIGKWNTSNVTGISYMFYNAYNFNQDISNWNTSNVTDMSFMFYYTHAFNQDIGKWNTSNVTDMRSMFYYACKFNQDIGNWNTSNVTNISYMFCNAHVFNQDIGNWLTNNVTDMSHMFHNAYEFNQDIGKWNTSNVTDMSSMFYNAYNFNQDISNWLTNNVTNMYCMFYHACEFNQDIGNWLTNNVTSMSCMFCNACEFNQDISNWNTSNVTNMSRMFYKAHNFDQDISNLKINKIINTHEIISGTRLHIRLDGESCFNKSIMKKLFSYDRRKDFLKFLVESGYIPYQGSCLKDSYHKIFSKEDIYKIIMSFI
;
A
#
# COMPACT_ATOMS: atom_id res chain seq x y z
N MET A 1 -22.01 39.71 -14.71
CA MET A 1 -22.99 39.07 -13.78
C MET A 1 -22.22 38.47 -12.64
N GLU A 2 -22.58 38.73 -11.40
CA GLU A 2 -21.99 38.04 -10.25
C GLU A 2 -22.68 36.67 -10.06
N LEU A 3 -21.88 35.63 -9.95
CA LEU A 3 -22.38 34.26 -9.75
C LEU A 3 -22.28 33.86 -8.26
N ASN A 4 -23.31 33.21 -7.75
CA ASN A 4 -23.29 32.53 -6.45
C ASN A 4 -23.15 31.00 -6.66
N ASN A 5 -23.19 30.22 -5.60
CA ASN A 5 -23.02 28.77 -5.67
C ASN A 5 -24.00 28.07 -6.63
N GLU A 6 -25.26 28.49 -6.63
CA GLU A 6 -26.32 27.88 -7.46
C GLU A 6 -26.16 28.32 -8.92
N THR A 7 -26.05 29.61 -9.17
CA THR A 7 -25.95 30.16 -10.54
C THR A 7 -24.64 29.74 -11.22
N LEU A 8 -23.53 29.58 -10.47
CA LEU A 8 -22.28 29.06 -11.03
C LEU A 8 -22.47 27.60 -11.49
N ARG A 9 -23.12 26.75 -10.71
CA ARG A 9 -23.40 25.36 -11.11
C ARG A 9 -24.29 25.27 -12.34
N MET A 10 -25.30 26.12 -12.44
CA MET A 10 -26.15 26.24 -13.63
C MET A 10 -25.34 26.67 -14.86
N ALA A 11 -24.50 27.69 -14.70
CA ALA A 11 -23.67 28.21 -15.79
C ALA A 11 -22.65 27.17 -16.28
N VAL A 12 -21.98 26.43 -15.36
CA VAL A 12 -21.05 25.35 -15.70
C VAL A 12 -21.77 24.20 -16.40
N LYS A 13 -22.94 23.79 -15.91
CA LYS A 13 -23.74 22.75 -16.57
C LYS A 13 -24.07 23.16 -18.01
N LEU A 14 -24.56 24.38 -18.21
CA LEU A 14 -24.87 24.87 -19.56
C LEU A 14 -23.61 24.98 -20.43
N TRP A 15 -22.46 25.41 -19.86
CA TRP A 15 -21.16 25.44 -20.55
C TRP A 15 -20.76 24.07 -21.10
N LEU A 16 -20.90 23.04 -20.30
CA LEU A 16 -20.53 21.66 -20.65
C LEU A 16 -21.50 21.03 -21.66
N GLU A 17 -22.79 21.42 -21.65
CA GLU A 17 -23.83 20.92 -22.54
C GLU A 17 -23.92 21.73 -23.85
N ASN A 18 -23.82 23.07 -23.77
CA ASN A 18 -23.95 23.98 -24.90
C ASN A 18 -23.16 25.28 -24.64
N GLU A 19 -21.88 25.27 -25.00
CA GLU A 19 -20.95 26.38 -24.79
C GLU A 19 -21.47 27.70 -25.45
N LYS A 20 -22.04 27.62 -26.66
CA LYS A 20 -22.53 28.80 -27.38
C LYS A 20 -23.66 29.49 -26.62
N GLU A 21 -24.59 28.74 -26.08
CA GLU A 21 -25.69 29.29 -25.29
C GLU A 21 -25.23 29.80 -23.94
N ALA A 22 -24.23 29.10 -23.31
CA ALA A 22 -23.62 29.61 -22.09
C ALA A 22 -22.90 30.94 -22.29
N ILE A 23 -22.16 31.11 -23.41
CA ILE A 23 -21.52 32.40 -23.77
C ILE A 23 -22.54 33.49 -23.93
N LYS A 24 -23.68 33.21 -24.57
CA LYS A 24 -24.75 34.19 -24.78
C LYS A 24 -25.38 34.63 -23.45
N GLN A 25 -25.57 33.73 -22.52
CA GLN A 25 -26.26 33.97 -21.25
C GLN A 25 -25.33 34.52 -20.18
N TYR A 26 -24.09 34.01 -20.05
CA TYR A 26 -23.16 34.27 -18.94
C TYR A 26 -21.85 34.92 -19.39
N GLY A 27 -21.59 35.05 -20.71
CA GLY A 27 -20.29 35.38 -21.25
C GLY A 27 -19.32 34.20 -21.24
N HIS A 28 -18.09 34.43 -21.74
CA HIS A 28 -17.07 33.39 -21.75
C HIS A 28 -16.64 33.01 -20.32
N ILE A 29 -16.44 31.69 -20.06
CA ILE A 29 -16.16 31.13 -18.74
C ILE A 29 -14.97 31.80 -18.02
N SER A 30 -13.95 32.22 -18.76
CA SER A 30 -12.77 32.92 -18.20
C SER A 30 -13.08 34.28 -17.54
N ASN A 31 -14.23 34.89 -17.89
CA ASN A 31 -14.64 36.19 -17.41
C ASN A 31 -15.74 36.15 -16.34
N TRP A 32 -16.09 34.94 -15.86
CA TRP A 32 -17.15 34.84 -14.85
C TRP A 32 -16.70 35.41 -13.50
N ASN A 33 -17.55 36.24 -12.91
CA ASN A 33 -17.31 36.79 -11.57
C ASN A 33 -17.78 35.80 -10.51
N THR A 34 -16.82 35.19 -9.85
CA THR A 34 -17.05 34.14 -8.83
C THR A 34 -16.86 34.65 -7.40
N SER A 35 -16.81 35.99 -7.20
CA SER A 35 -16.54 36.59 -5.88
C SER A 35 -17.52 36.23 -4.77
N ASN A 36 -18.77 35.85 -5.11
CA ASN A 36 -19.80 35.44 -4.15
C ASN A 36 -19.92 33.92 -4.00
N VAL A 37 -19.00 33.17 -4.61
CA VAL A 37 -18.98 31.69 -4.53
C VAL A 37 -18.19 31.24 -3.31
N THR A 38 -18.80 30.37 -2.52
CA THR A 38 -18.19 29.78 -1.31
C THR A 38 -17.96 28.28 -1.45
N ASP A 39 -18.67 27.61 -2.37
CA ASP A 39 -18.58 26.16 -2.60
C ASP A 39 -18.42 25.84 -4.09
N MET A 40 -17.23 25.31 -4.44
CA MET A 40 -16.89 24.84 -5.78
C MET A 40 -16.77 23.31 -5.83
N SER A 41 -17.24 22.61 -4.79
CA SER A 41 -17.14 21.15 -4.74
C SER A 41 -17.84 20.51 -5.94
N LYS A 42 -17.20 19.51 -6.57
CA LYS A 42 -17.70 18.75 -7.71
C LYS A 42 -18.07 19.58 -8.95
N LEU A 43 -17.62 20.85 -9.04
CA LEU A 43 -18.08 21.79 -10.08
C LEU A 43 -17.85 21.27 -11.50
N PHE A 44 -16.69 20.65 -11.77
CA PHE A 44 -16.35 20.03 -13.06
C PHE A 44 -16.27 18.50 -12.98
N HIS A 45 -16.87 17.90 -11.96
CA HIS A 45 -16.83 16.45 -11.79
C HIS A 45 -17.32 15.71 -13.04
N ASN A 46 -16.52 14.77 -13.56
CA ASN A 46 -16.75 14.04 -14.80
C ASN A 46 -16.73 14.88 -16.09
N ALA A 47 -16.33 16.12 -16.05
CA ALA A 47 -16.12 16.97 -17.23
C ALA A 47 -14.80 16.59 -17.94
N LYS A 48 -14.77 15.40 -18.57
CA LYS A 48 -13.55 14.74 -19.08
C LYS A 48 -12.69 15.59 -20.00
N LYS A 49 -13.30 16.53 -20.73
CA LYS A 49 -12.64 17.37 -21.75
C LYS A 49 -12.46 18.83 -21.34
N ILE A 50 -12.86 19.20 -20.11
CA ILE A 50 -12.70 20.58 -19.66
C ILE A 50 -11.22 20.95 -19.61
N ASN A 51 -10.85 22.03 -20.26
CA ASN A 51 -9.51 22.61 -20.21
C ASN A 51 -9.56 24.11 -20.55
N ASN A 52 -10.62 24.80 -20.13
CA ASN A 52 -10.79 26.21 -20.34
C ASN A 52 -10.03 27.01 -19.30
N ASP A 53 -9.51 28.16 -19.70
CA ASP A 53 -8.84 29.08 -18.79
C ASP A 53 -9.84 29.65 -17.76
N ILE A 54 -9.55 29.40 -16.50
CA ILE A 54 -10.29 29.84 -15.32
C ILE A 54 -9.34 30.49 -14.29
N SER A 55 -8.15 30.89 -14.73
CA SER A 55 -7.09 31.43 -13.87
C SER A 55 -7.52 32.72 -13.15
N ASN A 56 -8.43 33.50 -13.75
CA ASN A 56 -8.92 34.77 -13.23
C ASN A 56 -10.11 34.63 -12.25
N TRP A 57 -10.58 33.42 -11.97
CA TRP A 57 -11.67 33.25 -11.02
C TRP A 57 -11.28 33.74 -9.62
N ASN A 58 -12.13 34.52 -8.99
CA ASN A 58 -11.94 34.93 -7.62
C ASN A 58 -12.38 33.83 -6.67
N THR A 59 -11.42 33.21 -5.99
CA THR A 59 -11.64 32.11 -5.05
C THR A 59 -11.52 32.50 -3.57
N SER A 60 -11.41 33.80 -3.29
CA SER A 60 -11.12 34.32 -1.94
C SER A 60 -12.16 33.93 -0.87
N ASN A 61 -13.41 33.70 -1.30
CA ASN A 61 -14.50 33.29 -0.40
C ASN A 61 -14.78 31.77 -0.43
N VAL A 62 -14.04 31.01 -1.23
CA VAL A 62 -14.28 29.58 -1.38
C VAL A 62 -13.72 28.83 -0.18
N THR A 63 -14.57 27.99 0.41
CA THR A 63 -14.22 27.13 1.54
C THR A 63 -14.12 25.66 1.16
N ASN A 64 -14.76 25.23 0.07
CA ASN A 64 -14.80 23.83 -0.35
C ASN A 64 -14.54 23.68 -1.86
N MET A 65 -13.47 22.93 -2.20
CA MET A 65 -13.08 22.56 -3.57
C MET A 65 -13.03 21.02 -3.75
N SER A 66 -13.60 20.26 -2.82
CA SER A 66 -13.52 18.79 -2.86
C SER A 66 -14.10 18.25 -4.17
N SER A 67 -13.37 17.33 -4.82
CA SER A 67 -13.74 16.71 -6.11
C SER A 67 -13.96 17.69 -7.27
N MET A 68 -13.48 18.94 -7.19
CA MET A 68 -13.78 19.97 -8.19
C MET A 68 -13.41 19.54 -9.61
N PHE A 69 -12.24 18.91 -9.78
CA PHE A 69 -11.72 18.41 -11.05
C PHE A 69 -11.66 16.87 -11.10
N CYS A 70 -12.48 16.19 -10.33
CA CYS A 70 -12.51 14.73 -10.32
C CYS A 70 -12.96 14.22 -11.70
N ASN A 71 -12.16 13.28 -12.28
CA ASN A 71 -12.35 12.73 -13.63
C ASN A 71 -12.28 13.77 -14.78
N THR A 72 -11.46 14.80 -14.64
CA THR A 72 -11.20 15.80 -15.69
C THR A 72 -9.87 15.47 -16.39
N TYR A 73 -9.87 14.51 -17.29
CA TYR A 73 -8.64 13.89 -17.84
C TYR A 73 -7.71 14.85 -18.56
N THR A 74 -8.25 15.92 -19.15
CA THR A 74 -7.49 16.90 -19.96
C THR A 74 -7.17 18.18 -19.22
N PHE A 75 -7.74 18.40 -18.02
CA PHE A 75 -7.55 19.66 -17.30
C PHE A 75 -6.09 19.87 -16.91
N ASN A 76 -5.53 21.00 -17.37
CA ASN A 76 -4.17 21.41 -17.07
C ASN A 76 -4.00 22.94 -17.19
N GLN A 77 -4.95 23.74 -16.68
CA GLN A 77 -4.88 25.19 -16.70
C GLN A 77 -4.22 25.74 -15.45
N ASP A 78 -3.53 26.88 -15.60
CA ASP A 78 -2.89 27.58 -14.48
C ASP A 78 -3.93 28.08 -13.48
N ILE A 79 -3.87 27.52 -12.29
CA ILE A 79 -4.71 27.89 -11.13
C ILE A 79 -3.85 28.24 -9.92
N GLY A 80 -2.56 28.45 -10.11
CA GLY A 80 -1.60 28.74 -9.05
C GLY A 80 -1.84 30.06 -8.33
N LYS A 81 -2.56 30.99 -8.97
CA LYS A 81 -2.92 32.32 -8.40
C LYS A 81 -4.20 32.30 -7.55
N TRP A 82 -4.90 31.19 -7.49
CA TRP A 82 -6.12 31.10 -6.69
C TRP A 82 -5.83 31.36 -5.20
N ASN A 83 -6.66 32.17 -4.58
CA ASN A 83 -6.61 32.38 -3.14
C ASN A 83 -7.30 31.22 -2.43
N THR A 84 -6.51 30.37 -1.76
CA THR A 84 -7.00 29.19 -1.05
C THR A 84 -7.01 29.35 0.48
N SER A 85 -6.83 30.60 0.98
CA SER A 85 -6.69 30.87 2.41
C SER A 85 -7.89 30.45 3.28
N ASN A 86 -9.09 30.40 2.68
CA ASN A 86 -10.30 29.99 3.36
C ASN A 86 -10.70 28.53 3.07
N VAL A 87 -9.94 27.82 2.22
CA VAL A 87 -10.29 26.46 1.80
C VAL A 87 -9.98 25.46 2.89
N THR A 88 -10.97 24.67 3.26
CA THR A 88 -10.88 23.56 4.22
C THR A 88 -10.99 22.18 3.54
N GLY A 89 -11.71 22.08 2.42
CA GLY A 89 -11.96 20.82 1.71
C GLY A 89 -11.30 20.79 0.34
N ILE A 90 -10.33 19.88 0.13
CA ILE A 90 -9.66 19.61 -1.15
C ILE A 90 -9.56 18.12 -1.48
N SER A 91 -10.19 17.25 -0.69
CA SER A 91 -10.15 15.81 -0.95
C SER A 91 -10.71 15.48 -2.35
N TYR A 92 -10.10 14.51 -3.02
CA TYR A 92 -10.45 14.12 -4.40
C TYR A 92 -10.34 15.23 -5.46
N MET A 93 -9.70 16.38 -5.16
CA MET A 93 -9.80 17.56 -6.05
C MET A 93 -9.33 17.26 -7.47
N PHE A 94 -8.22 16.53 -7.64
CA PHE A 94 -7.66 16.14 -8.94
C PHE A 94 -7.73 14.63 -9.18
N TYR A 95 -8.66 13.93 -8.54
CA TYR A 95 -8.84 12.48 -8.72
C TYR A 95 -9.05 12.16 -10.21
N ASN A 96 -8.19 11.31 -10.82
CA ASN A 96 -8.19 11.01 -12.25
C ASN A 96 -8.01 12.25 -13.18
N ALA A 97 -7.42 13.34 -12.71
CA ALA A 97 -7.01 14.44 -13.57
C ALA A 97 -5.65 14.13 -14.23
N TYR A 98 -5.60 13.18 -15.15
CA TYR A 98 -4.37 12.55 -15.65
C TYR A 98 -3.29 13.53 -16.12
N ASN A 99 -3.67 14.64 -16.76
CA ASN A 99 -2.75 15.57 -17.35
C ASN A 99 -2.40 16.76 -16.44
N PHE A 100 -3.05 16.86 -15.27
CA PHE A 100 -2.82 18.00 -14.37
C PHE A 100 -1.39 18.01 -13.84
N ASN A 101 -0.67 19.09 -14.14
CA ASN A 101 0.70 19.33 -13.69
C ASN A 101 1.03 20.83 -13.60
N GLN A 102 0.11 21.66 -13.11
CA GLN A 102 0.36 23.08 -12.94
C GLN A 102 0.92 23.42 -11.56
N ASP A 103 1.71 24.49 -11.51
CA ASP A 103 2.31 24.96 -10.26
C ASP A 103 1.22 25.50 -9.29
N ILE A 104 1.11 24.82 -8.16
CA ILE A 104 0.20 25.15 -7.06
C ILE A 104 0.95 25.32 -5.74
N SER A 105 2.26 25.54 -5.81
CA SER A 105 3.15 25.71 -4.65
C SER A 105 2.74 26.85 -3.72
N ASN A 106 2.09 27.88 -4.27
CA ASN A 106 1.65 29.07 -3.52
C ASN A 106 0.29 28.90 -2.81
N TRP A 107 -0.37 27.79 -2.95
CA TRP A 107 -1.64 27.56 -2.25
C TRP A 107 -1.45 27.55 -0.73
N ASN A 108 -2.31 28.29 -0.04
CA ASN A 108 -2.39 28.24 1.41
C ASN A 108 -3.23 27.04 1.84
N THR A 109 -2.61 26.05 2.44
CA THR A 109 -3.25 24.82 2.90
C THR A 109 -3.45 24.76 4.41
N SER A 110 -3.22 25.88 5.12
CA SER A 110 -3.22 25.89 6.60
C SER A 110 -4.55 25.52 7.25
N ASN A 111 -5.67 25.65 6.53
CA ASN A 111 -7.01 25.30 7.02
C ASN A 111 -7.49 23.92 6.53
N VAL A 112 -6.68 23.21 5.73
CA VAL A 112 -7.05 21.90 5.18
C VAL A 112 -6.89 20.80 6.23
N THR A 113 -7.91 19.96 6.35
CA THR A 113 -7.92 18.82 7.30
C THR A 113 -7.91 17.46 6.62
N ASP A 114 -8.33 17.40 5.34
CA ASP A 114 -8.43 16.16 4.57
C ASP A 114 -7.83 16.38 3.17
N MET A 115 -6.73 15.66 2.89
CA MET A 115 -6.04 15.61 1.59
C MET A 115 -6.21 14.25 0.89
N SER A 116 -7.10 13.40 1.40
CA SER A 116 -7.29 12.06 0.87
C SER A 116 -7.65 12.07 -0.62
N PHE A 117 -7.03 11.17 -1.38
CA PHE A 117 -7.26 10.97 -2.82
C PHE A 117 -7.03 12.22 -3.70
N MET A 118 -6.35 13.27 -3.21
CA MET A 118 -6.26 14.54 -3.93
C MET A 118 -5.64 14.40 -5.32
N PHE A 119 -4.56 13.61 -5.48
CA PHE A 119 -3.87 13.36 -6.74
C PHE A 119 -3.97 11.88 -7.18
N TYR A 120 -5.02 11.18 -6.77
CA TYR A 120 -5.26 9.79 -7.12
C TYR A 120 -5.37 9.64 -8.65
N TYR A 121 -4.52 8.79 -9.27
CA TYR A 121 -4.39 8.64 -10.74
C TYR A 121 -4.07 9.96 -11.48
N THR A 122 -3.46 10.93 -10.83
CA THR A 122 -2.97 12.17 -11.48
C THR A 122 -1.55 11.92 -12.01
N HIS A 123 -1.44 11.17 -13.09
CA HIS A 123 -0.19 10.56 -13.58
C HIS A 123 0.90 11.58 -13.91
N ALA A 124 0.53 12.78 -14.39
CA ALA A 124 1.47 13.80 -14.83
C ALA A 124 2.01 14.66 -13.69
N PHE A 125 1.34 14.66 -12.52
CA PHE A 125 1.64 15.59 -11.45
C PHE A 125 3.03 15.37 -10.83
N ASN A 126 3.85 16.42 -10.87
CA ASN A 126 5.18 16.44 -10.26
C ASN A 126 5.62 17.87 -9.91
N GLN A 127 4.75 18.69 -9.30
CA GLN A 127 5.07 20.06 -8.89
C GLN A 127 5.51 20.13 -7.44
N ASP A 128 6.38 21.08 -7.13
CA ASP A 128 6.85 21.35 -5.77
C ASP A 128 5.71 21.81 -4.87
N ILE A 129 5.37 20.98 -3.90
CA ILE A 129 4.37 21.25 -2.87
C ILE A 129 4.96 21.11 -1.45
N GLY A 130 6.29 21.11 -1.34
CA GLY A 130 6.98 20.94 -0.07
C GLY A 130 6.73 22.04 0.95
N LYS A 131 6.28 23.23 0.49
CA LYS A 131 5.96 24.38 1.35
C LYS A 131 4.52 24.36 1.91
N TRP A 132 3.69 23.42 1.51
CA TRP A 132 2.33 23.33 2.02
C TRP A 132 2.31 23.14 3.54
N ASN A 133 1.45 23.88 4.22
CA ASN A 133 1.21 23.70 5.64
C ASN A 133 0.23 22.53 5.86
N THR A 134 0.73 21.42 6.36
CA THR A 134 -0.05 20.20 6.60
C THR A 134 -0.39 19.98 8.08
N SER A 135 -0.14 20.97 8.95
CA SER A 135 -0.27 20.83 10.41
C SER A 135 -1.68 20.47 10.90
N ASN A 136 -2.73 20.78 10.13
CA ASN A 136 -4.11 20.45 10.46
C ASN A 136 -4.64 19.21 9.74
N VAL A 137 -3.82 18.57 8.86
CA VAL A 137 -4.26 17.40 8.09
C VAL A 137 -4.30 16.16 8.96
N THR A 138 -5.41 15.44 8.90
CA THR A 138 -5.63 14.20 9.63
C THR A 138 -5.69 12.95 8.73
N ASP A 139 -6.02 13.13 7.44
CA ASP A 139 -6.14 12.04 6.47
C ASP A 139 -5.40 12.35 5.18
N MET A 140 -4.42 11.49 4.84
CA MET A 140 -3.62 11.56 3.60
C MET A 140 -3.72 10.25 2.78
N ARG A 141 -4.68 9.36 3.09
CA ARG A 141 -4.80 8.08 2.39
C ARG A 141 -4.93 8.27 0.89
N SER A 142 -4.25 7.43 0.14
CA SER A 142 -4.29 7.40 -1.33
C SER A 142 -3.97 8.72 -2.03
N MET A 143 -3.32 9.69 -1.34
CA MET A 143 -3.12 11.05 -1.89
C MET A 143 -2.38 11.02 -3.22
N PHE A 144 -1.35 10.18 -3.37
CA PHE A 144 -0.53 10.02 -4.59
C PHE A 144 -0.66 8.64 -5.22
N TYR A 145 -1.79 7.95 -5.00
CA TYR A 145 -2.03 6.64 -5.58
C TYR A 145 -1.97 6.71 -7.12
N TYR A 146 -1.07 5.94 -7.77
CA TYR A 146 -0.79 6.02 -9.23
C TYR A 146 -0.37 7.42 -9.72
N ALA A 147 0.18 8.29 -8.88
CA ALA A 147 0.87 9.50 -9.30
C ALA A 147 2.29 9.12 -9.80
N CYS A 148 2.37 8.47 -10.96
CA CYS A 148 3.55 7.76 -11.44
C CYS A 148 4.80 8.61 -11.65
N LYS A 149 4.64 9.95 -11.79
CA LYS A 149 5.75 10.90 -11.97
C LYS A 149 6.09 11.68 -10.71
N PHE A 150 5.29 11.56 -9.65
CA PHE A 150 5.49 12.36 -8.44
C PHE A 150 6.76 11.93 -7.70
N ASN A 151 7.71 12.87 -7.57
CA ASN A 151 8.96 12.67 -6.82
C ASN A 151 9.51 14.00 -6.29
N GLN A 152 8.65 14.84 -5.67
CA GLN A 152 9.05 16.11 -5.08
C GLN A 152 9.28 15.98 -3.58
N ASP A 153 10.18 16.83 -3.05
CA ASP A 153 10.51 16.87 -1.63
C ASP A 153 9.31 17.33 -0.80
N ILE A 154 8.84 16.45 0.06
CA ILE A 154 7.76 16.67 1.02
C ILE A 154 8.20 16.30 2.47
N GLY A 155 9.50 16.18 2.69
CA GLY A 155 10.07 15.78 3.98
C GLY A 155 9.76 16.76 5.11
N ASN A 156 9.49 18.03 4.78
CA ASN A 156 9.15 19.07 5.76
C ASN A 156 7.67 19.13 6.15
N TRP A 157 6.82 18.27 5.61
CA TRP A 157 5.41 18.24 6.00
C TRP A 157 5.23 17.88 7.48
N ASN A 158 4.40 18.64 8.17
CA ASN A 158 4.01 18.31 9.54
C ASN A 158 2.90 17.25 9.52
N THR A 159 3.25 16.01 9.87
CA THR A 159 2.34 14.86 9.88
C THR A 159 1.85 14.49 11.29
N SER A 160 2.08 15.35 12.29
CA SER A 160 1.78 15.04 13.69
C SER A 160 0.32 14.73 14.00
N ASN A 161 -0.61 15.24 13.18
CA ASN A 161 -2.05 15.00 13.33
C ASN A 161 -2.59 13.91 12.38
N VAL A 162 -1.75 13.37 11.50
CA VAL A 162 -2.19 12.38 10.50
C VAL A 162 -2.42 11.02 11.17
N THR A 163 -3.59 10.44 10.91
CA THR A 163 -3.99 9.13 11.44
C THR A 163 -4.01 8.03 10.40
N ASN A 164 -4.13 8.38 9.09
CA ASN A 164 -4.20 7.42 8.01
C ASN A 164 -3.32 7.86 6.82
N ILE A 165 -2.37 7.00 6.45
CA ILE A 165 -1.48 7.16 5.28
C ILE A 165 -1.54 5.93 4.37
N SER A 166 -2.58 5.07 4.53
CA SER A 166 -2.71 3.87 3.71
C SER A 166 -2.79 4.22 2.22
N TYR A 167 -2.16 3.39 1.39
CA TYR A 167 -2.08 3.56 -0.07
C TYR A 167 -1.46 4.89 -0.56
N MET A 168 -0.83 5.71 0.31
CA MET A 168 -0.45 7.09 -0.04
C MET A 168 0.44 7.16 -1.28
N PHE A 169 1.43 6.28 -1.42
CA PHE A 169 2.34 6.18 -2.55
C PHE A 169 2.17 4.88 -3.34
N CYS A 170 1.01 4.22 -3.22
CA CYS A 170 0.74 2.99 -3.95
C CYS A 170 0.81 3.26 -5.47
N ASN A 171 1.65 2.49 -6.18
CA ASN A 171 1.96 2.68 -7.60
C ASN A 171 2.60 4.05 -7.97
N ALA A 172 3.17 4.75 -7.00
CA ALA A 172 4.04 5.91 -7.24
C ALA A 172 5.47 5.41 -7.55
N HIS A 173 5.68 4.89 -8.75
CA HIS A 173 6.82 4.04 -9.12
C HIS A 173 8.19 4.70 -8.91
N VAL A 174 8.27 6.03 -9.09
CA VAL A 174 9.54 6.79 -9.03
C VAL A 174 9.73 7.52 -7.70
N PHE A 175 8.74 7.47 -6.80
CA PHE A 175 8.82 8.20 -5.54
C PHE A 175 9.95 7.66 -4.66
N ASN A 176 10.93 8.53 -4.33
CA ASN A 176 12.08 8.18 -3.50
C ASN A 176 12.62 9.40 -2.73
N GLN A 177 11.74 10.25 -2.16
CA GLN A 177 12.15 11.42 -1.38
C GLN A 177 12.24 11.08 0.11
N ASP A 178 13.14 11.79 0.81
CA ASP A 178 13.33 11.62 2.25
C ASP A 178 12.10 12.09 3.04
N ILE A 179 11.45 11.15 3.70
CA ILE A 179 10.30 11.35 4.57
C ILE A 179 10.56 10.81 5.99
N GLY A 180 11.83 10.56 6.32
CA GLY A 180 12.25 9.98 7.60
C GLY A 180 11.91 10.85 8.81
N ASN A 181 11.70 12.16 8.61
CA ASN A 181 11.34 13.10 9.67
C ASN A 181 9.82 13.20 9.94
N TRP A 182 8.98 12.48 9.20
CA TRP A 182 7.55 12.49 9.45
C TRP A 182 7.20 11.97 10.84
N LEU A 183 6.28 12.67 11.51
CA LEU A 183 5.79 12.29 12.82
C LEU A 183 4.61 11.31 12.65
N THR A 184 4.85 10.03 12.92
CA THR A 184 3.86 8.95 12.69
C THR A 184 3.16 8.47 13.95
N ASN A 185 3.30 9.20 15.06
CA ASN A 185 2.79 8.83 16.38
C ASN A 185 1.28 8.52 16.41
N ASN A 186 0.49 9.18 15.56
CA ASN A 186 -0.97 9.04 15.51
C ASN A 186 -1.45 8.13 14.38
N VAL A 187 -0.53 7.62 13.55
CA VAL A 187 -0.89 6.77 12.42
C VAL A 187 -1.30 5.38 12.91
N THR A 188 -2.47 4.92 12.44
CA THR A 188 -3.03 3.60 12.78
C THR A 188 -3.03 2.64 11.59
N ASP A 189 -3.02 3.15 10.35
CA ASP A 189 -3.07 2.37 9.12
C ASP A 189 -1.98 2.82 8.14
N MET A 190 -1.03 1.90 7.86
CA MET A 190 0.05 2.05 6.88
C MET A 190 -0.07 1.04 5.73
N SER A 191 -1.22 0.36 5.63
CA SER A 191 -1.41 -0.68 4.62
C SER A 191 -1.20 -0.14 3.20
N HIS A 192 -0.51 -0.91 2.36
CA HIS A 192 -0.25 -0.61 0.95
C HIS A 192 0.49 0.72 0.68
N MET A 193 1.09 1.37 1.70
CA MET A 193 1.64 2.72 1.54
C MET A 193 2.65 2.83 0.40
N PHE A 194 3.56 1.85 0.26
CA PHE A 194 4.58 1.79 -0.79
C PHE A 194 4.38 0.60 -1.75
N HIS A 195 3.15 0.12 -1.89
CA HIS A 195 2.83 -0.97 -2.81
C HIS A 195 3.18 -0.56 -4.25
N ASN A 196 4.05 -1.32 -4.94
CA ASN A 196 4.63 -0.99 -6.26
C ASN A 196 5.39 0.36 -6.32
N ALA A 197 5.87 0.88 -5.19
CA ALA A 197 6.82 2.00 -5.18
C ALA A 197 8.23 1.45 -5.41
N TYR A 198 8.56 1.13 -6.65
CA TYR A 198 9.73 0.33 -7.04
C TYR A 198 11.06 0.94 -6.61
N GLU A 199 11.16 2.28 -6.68
CA GLU A 199 12.39 3.02 -6.39
C GLU A 199 12.53 3.44 -4.91
N PHE A 200 11.46 3.28 -4.10
CA PHE A 200 11.48 3.77 -2.72
C PHE A 200 12.50 3.02 -1.87
N ASN A 201 13.49 3.75 -1.33
CA ASN A 201 14.52 3.22 -0.44
C ASN A 201 15.06 4.28 0.52
N GLN A 202 14.19 5.10 1.15
CA GLN A 202 14.61 6.13 2.11
C GLN A 202 14.52 5.61 3.54
N ASP A 203 15.38 6.17 4.41
CA ASP A 203 15.42 5.83 5.83
C ASP A 203 14.15 6.29 6.56
N ILE A 204 13.37 5.32 6.99
CA ILE A 204 12.14 5.50 7.76
C ILE A 204 12.21 4.77 9.12
N GLY A 205 13.41 4.39 9.55
CA GLY A 205 13.64 3.66 10.81
C GLY A 205 13.26 4.44 12.07
N LYS A 206 13.15 5.78 11.97
CA LYS A 206 12.73 6.64 13.09
C LYS A 206 11.23 6.76 13.28
N TRP A 207 10.43 6.22 12.37
CA TRP A 207 8.98 6.30 12.48
C TRP A 207 8.46 5.61 13.74
N ASN A 208 7.59 6.28 14.46
CA ASN A 208 6.89 5.67 15.57
C ASN A 208 5.68 4.87 15.08
N THR A 209 5.77 3.55 15.14
CA THR A 209 4.74 2.62 14.67
C THR A 209 3.90 2.03 15.81
N SER A 210 4.02 2.58 17.02
CA SER A 210 3.37 2.02 18.22
C SER A 210 1.83 1.93 18.15
N ASN A 211 1.19 2.78 17.34
CA ASN A 211 -0.26 2.79 17.17
C ASN A 211 -0.73 2.09 15.89
N VAL A 212 0.19 1.59 15.06
CA VAL A 212 -0.16 0.95 13.80
C VAL A 212 -0.75 -0.43 14.03
N THR A 213 -1.88 -0.70 13.41
CA THR A 213 -2.59 -1.98 13.48
C THR A 213 -2.56 -2.78 12.18
N ASP A 214 -2.41 -2.11 11.03
CA ASP A 214 -2.34 -2.76 9.71
C ASP A 214 -1.10 -2.29 8.92
N MET A 215 -0.24 -3.25 8.56
CA MET A 215 0.94 -3.07 7.71
C MET A 215 0.85 -3.97 6.46
N SER A 216 -0.34 -4.47 6.12
CA SER A 216 -0.50 -5.38 4.99
C SER A 216 -0.06 -4.74 3.68
N SER A 217 0.69 -5.50 2.88
CA SER A 217 1.20 -5.09 1.56
C SER A 217 1.97 -3.76 1.53
N MET A 218 2.50 -3.30 2.69
CA MET A 218 3.15 -1.98 2.79
C MET A 218 4.31 -1.82 1.80
N PHE A 219 5.11 -2.86 1.61
CA PHE A 219 6.26 -2.90 0.69
C PHE A 219 6.08 -3.94 -0.42
N TYR A 220 4.84 -4.25 -0.80
CA TYR A 220 4.55 -5.17 -1.89
C TYR A 220 5.18 -4.66 -3.20
N ASN A 221 6.07 -5.45 -3.84
CA ASN A 221 6.87 -5.05 -5.02
C ASN A 221 7.71 -3.77 -4.82
N ALA A 222 8.04 -3.37 -3.59
CA ALA A 222 9.03 -2.33 -3.34
C ALA A 222 10.45 -2.92 -3.53
N TYR A 223 10.85 -3.11 -4.78
CA TYR A 223 12.02 -3.93 -5.15
C TYR A 223 13.31 -3.46 -4.51
N ASN A 224 13.52 -2.14 -4.42
CA ASN A 224 14.77 -1.53 -3.92
C ASN A 224 14.78 -1.31 -2.41
N PHE A 225 13.63 -1.50 -1.73
CA PHE A 225 13.54 -1.17 -0.30
C PHE A 225 14.40 -2.11 0.55
N ASN A 226 15.39 -1.55 1.24
CA ASN A 226 16.28 -2.29 2.16
C ASN A 226 16.79 -1.40 3.31
N GLN A 227 15.94 -0.56 3.91
CA GLN A 227 16.31 0.30 5.03
C GLN A 227 16.07 -0.37 6.37
N ASP A 228 16.86 0.01 7.37
CA ASP A 228 16.75 -0.51 8.74
C ASP A 228 15.45 -0.03 9.41
N ILE A 229 14.59 -0.99 9.71
CA ILE A 229 13.31 -0.81 10.40
C ILE A 229 13.22 -1.67 11.67
N SER A 230 14.37 -2.09 12.20
CA SER A 230 14.48 -2.94 13.40
C SER A 230 13.84 -2.29 14.64
N ASN A 231 13.83 -0.95 14.70
CA ASN A 231 13.27 -0.18 15.81
C ASN A 231 11.74 -0.01 15.77
N TRP A 232 11.07 -0.50 14.72
CA TRP A 232 9.62 -0.37 14.65
C TRP A 232 8.91 -1.15 15.75
N LEU A 233 7.93 -0.50 16.38
CA LEU A 233 7.11 -1.09 17.43
C LEU A 233 5.90 -1.79 16.79
N THR A 234 5.93 -3.12 16.76
CA THR A 234 4.90 -3.93 16.07
C THR A 234 3.89 -4.60 17.03
N ASN A 235 3.93 -4.21 18.30
CA ASN A 235 3.09 -4.83 19.35
C ASN A 235 1.58 -4.71 19.10
N ASN A 236 1.11 -3.71 18.36
CA ASN A 236 -0.31 -3.52 18.03
C ASN A 236 -0.68 -4.02 16.63
N VAL A 237 0.28 -4.46 15.83
CA VAL A 237 0.03 -4.93 14.46
C VAL A 237 -0.70 -6.27 14.48
N THR A 238 -1.82 -6.34 13.76
CA THR A 238 -2.64 -7.54 13.63
C THR A 238 -2.53 -8.20 12.24
N ASN A 239 -2.11 -7.44 11.22
CA ASN A 239 -2.07 -7.89 9.84
C ASN A 239 -0.74 -7.52 9.17
N MET A 240 0.02 -8.53 8.72
CA MET A 240 1.27 -8.42 7.97
C MET A 240 1.18 -9.19 6.63
N TYR A 241 -0.05 -9.40 6.11
CA TYR A 241 -0.28 -10.06 4.82
C TYR A 241 0.52 -9.39 3.70
N CYS A 242 1.31 -10.16 2.95
CA CYS A 242 2.10 -9.69 1.80
C CYS A 242 3.02 -8.47 2.08
N MET A 243 3.40 -8.19 3.34
CA MET A 243 4.10 -6.93 3.69
C MET A 243 5.36 -6.70 2.87
N PHE A 244 6.16 -7.75 2.60
CA PHE A 244 7.39 -7.72 1.80
C PHE A 244 7.31 -8.63 0.56
N TYR A 245 6.10 -8.84 0.02
CA TYR A 245 5.93 -9.63 -1.18
C TYR A 245 6.74 -9.02 -2.33
N HIS A 246 7.69 -9.79 -2.94
CA HIS A 246 8.59 -9.31 -3.99
C HIS A 246 9.44 -8.07 -3.60
N ALA A 247 9.66 -7.78 -2.32
CA ALA A 247 10.68 -6.84 -1.88
C ALA A 247 12.06 -7.51 -2.00
N CYS A 248 12.60 -7.54 -3.21
CA CYS A 248 13.71 -8.42 -3.59
C CYS A 248 15.00 -8.14 -2.83
N GLU A 249 15.30 -6.86 -2.55
CA GLU A 249 16.52 -6.44 -1.86
C GLU A 249 16.40 -6.46 -0.33
N PHE A 250 15.16 -6.61 0.21
CA PHE A 250 14.94 -6.48 1.65
C PHE A 250 15.60 -7.61 2.44
N ASN A 251 16.55 -7.25 3.30
CA ASN A 251 17.26 -8.20 4.18
C ASN A 251 17.70 -7.57 5.51
N GLN A 252 16.85 -6.72 6.14
CA GLN A 252 17.17 -6.08 7.42
C GLN A 252 16.72 -6.94 8.60
N ASP A 253 17.43 -6.80 9.74
CA ASP A 253 17.11 -7.50 10.97
C ASP A 253 15.76 -7.01 11.55
N ILE A 254 14.82 -7.90 11.61
CA ILE A 254 13.48 -7.69 12.17
C ILE A 254 13.14 -8.73 13.26
N GLY A 255 14.17 -9.42 13.76
CA GLY A 255 14.02 -10.49 14.77
C GLY A 255 13.41 -10.00 16.08
N ASN A 256 13.56 -8.71 16.39
CA ASN A 256 13.02 -8.10 17.62
C ASN A 256 11.56 -7.64 17.52
N TRP A 257 10.91 -7.79 16.35
CA TRP A 257 9.52 -7.41 16.21
C TRP A 257 8.59 -8.23 17.10
N LEU A 258 7.66 -7.57 17.75
CA LEU A 258 6.65 -8.21 18.60
C LEU A 258 5.46 -8.64 17.75
N THR A 259 5.33 -9.95 17.53
CA THR A 259 4.31 -10.52 16.62
C THR A 259 3.13 -11.15 17.35
N ASN A 260 3.00 -10.87 18.66
CA ASN A 260 2.00 -11.53 19.53
C ASN A 260 0.55 -11.35 19.07
N ASN A 261 0.24 -10.21 18.44
CA ASN A 261 -1.12 -9.86 18.00
C ASN A 261 -1.38 -10.15 16.53
N VAL A 262 -0.35 -10.59 15.78
CA VAL A 262 -0.49 -10.85 14.34
C VAL A 262 -1.32 -12.09 14.08
N THR A 263 -2.33 -11.96 13.22
CA THR A 263 -3.23 -13.05 12.82
C THR A 263 -2.96 -13.58 11.41
N SER A 264 -2.38 -12.75 10.52
CA SER A 264 -2.02 -13.14 9.15
C SER A 264 -0.61 -12.73 8.80
N MET A 265 0.19 -13.70 8.32
CA MET A 265 1.53 -13.53 7.74
C MET A 265 1.61 -14.20 6.35
N SER A 266 0.45 -14.47 5.73
CA SER A 266 0.41 -15.13 4.43
C SER A 266 1.16 -14.30 3.39
N CYS A 267 2.01 -14.97 2.59
CA CYS A 267 2.85 -14.37 1.55
C CYS A 267 3.80 -13.24 2.04
N MET A 268 4.08 -13.10 3.35
CA MET A 268 4.79 -11.94 3.89
C MET A 268 6.15 -11.70 3.22
N PHE A 269 6.93 -12.76 2.93
CA PHE A 269 8.22 -12.72 2.25
C PHE A 269 8.20 -13.50 0.94
N CYS A 270 7.02 -13.72 0.34
CA CYS A 270 6.92 -14.42 -0.93
C CYS A 270 7.71 -13.69 -2.02
N ASN A 271 8.65 -14.40 -2.68
CA ASN A 271 9.60 -13.83 -3.65
C ASN A 271 10.53 -12.70 -3.11
N ALA A 272 10.70 -12.55 -1.80
CA ALA A 272 11.71 -11.68 -1.20
C ALA A 272 13.08 -12.38 -1.28
N CYS A 273 13.78 -12.19 -2.40
CA CYS A 273 14.89 -13.04 -2.84
C CYS A 273 16.08 -13.02 -1.86
N GLU A 274 16.41 -11.85 -1.29
CA GLU A 274 17.56 -11.68 -0.41
C GLU A 274 17.25 -11.90 1.07
N PHE A 275 15.97 -12.00 1.46
CA PHE A 275 15.60 -12.12 2.86
C PHE A 275 16.13 -13.40 3.51
N ASN A 276 16.97 -13.25 4.53
CA ASN A 276 17.56 -14.36 5.30
C ASN A 276 17.87 -13.97 6.75
N GLN A 277 16.98 -13.26 7.44
CA GLN A 277 17.20 -12.84 8.83
C GLN A 277 16.58 -13.81 9.82
N ASP A 278 17.17 -13.88 11.02
CA ASP A 278 16.69 -14.70 12.12
C ASP A 278 15.39 -14.14 12.71
N ILE A 279 14.34 -14.94 12.64
CA ILE A 279 13.01 -14.64 13.19
C ILE A 279 12.58 -15.64 14.27
N SER A 280 13.53 -16.37 14.85
CA SER A 280 13.27 -17.43 15.85
C SER A 280 12.56 -16.90 17.11
N ASN A 281 12.68 -15.61 17.40
CA ASN A 281 12.01 -14.94 18.53
C ASN A 281 10.54 -14.60 18.30
N TRP A 282 10.04 -14.73 17.05
CA TRP A 282 8.67 -14.35 16.76
C TRP A 282 7.65 -15.24 17.46
N ASN A 283 6.68 -14.62 18.10
CA ASN A 283 5.55 -15.33 18.68
C ASN A 283 4.40 -15.46 17.69
N THR A 284 4.26 -16.61 17.08
CA THR A 284 3.25 -16.89 16.05
C THR A 284 2.01 -17.61 16.58
N SER A 285 1.80 -17.61 17.90
CA SER A 285 0.69 -18.38 18.53
C SER A 285 -0.72 -17.94 18.11
N ASN A 286 -0.88 -16.68 17.67
CA ASN A 286 -2.15 -16.12 17.19
C ASN A 286 -2.29 -16.14 15.67
N VAL A 287 -1.24 -16.49 14.94
CA VAL A 287 -1.28 -16.54 13.47
C VAL A 287 -2.15 -17.71 13.01
N THR A 288 -3.09 -17.43 12.13
CA THR A 288 -3.99 -18.43 11.54
C THR A 288 -3.68 -18.76 10.08
N ASN A 289 -2.91 -17.90 9.40
CA ASN A 289 -2.51 -18.09 8.01
C ASN A 289 -1.05 -17.69 7.79
N MET A 290 -0.22 -18.65 7.39
CA MET A 290 1.18 -18.49 6.96
C MET A 290 1.42 -19.07 5.56
N SER A 291 0.37 -19.28 4.76
CA SER A 291 0.54 -19.83 3.42
C SER A 291 1.52 -18.99 2.61
N ARG A 292 2.44 -19.67 1.92
CA ARG A 292 3.46 -19.06 1.05
C ARG A 292 4.32 -17.98 1.73
N MET A 293 4.46 -18.00 3.06
CA MET A 293 5.16 -16.95 3.80
C MET A 293 6.57 -16.68 3.25
N PHE A 294 7.32 -17.73 2.91
CA PHE A 294 8.66 -17.65 2.31
C PHE A 294 8.71 -18.27 0.91
N TYR A 295 7.57 -18.40 0.23
CA TYR A 295 7.52 -19.01 -1.11
C TYR A 295 8.48 -18.31 -2.06
N LYS A 296 9.47 -19.04 -2.62
CA LYS A 296 10.53 -18.50 -3.49
C LYS A 296 11.36 -17.36 -2.87
N ALA A 297 11.45 -17.24 -1.56
CA ALA A 297 12.48 -16.45 -0.89
C ALA A 297 13.82 -17.21 -0.99
N HIS A 298 14.51 -17.08 -2.12
CA HIS A 298 15.57 -18.00 -2.53
C HIS A 298 16.72 -18.11 -1.53
N ASN A 299 17.11 -17.01 -0.87
CA ASN A 299 18.23 -17.00 0.07
C ASN A 299 17.83 -17.45 1.49
N PHE A 300 16.52 -17.62 1.78
CA PHE A 300 16.05 -17.94 3.11
C PHE A 300 16.51 -19.35 3.55
N ASP A 301 17.30 -19.41 4.65
CA ASP A 301 17.87 -20.67 5.22
C ASP A 301 17.87 -20.66 6.76
N GLN A 302 16.99 -19.89 7.40
CA GLN A 302 16.94 -19.78 8.86
C GLN A 302 16.13 -20.91 9.49
N ASP A 303 16.45 -21.24 10.75
CA ASP A 303 15.69 -22.21 11.53
C ASP A 303 14.36 -21.63 12.02
N ILE A 304 13.27 -22.15 11.49
CA ILE A 304 11.90 -21.78 11.87
C ILE A 304 11.26 -22.76 12.87
N SER A 305 12.03 -23.68 13.44
CA SER A 305 11.50 -24.70 14.36
C SER A 305 10.91 -24.11 15.65
N ASN A 306 11.30 -22.89 16.02
CA ASN A 306 10.81 -22.20 17.21
C ASN A 306 9.50 -21.42 16.97
N LEU A 307 9.04 -21.27 15.73
CA LEU A 307 7.76 -20.66 15.47
C LEU A 307 6.64 -21.46 16.15
N LYS A 308 5.81 -20.79 16.96
CA LYS A 308 4.72 -21.43 17.69
C LYS A 308 3.51 -21.64 16.78
N ILE A 309 3.30 -22.87 16.36
CA ILE A 309 2.27 -23.25 15.39
C ILE A 309 1.08 -23.92 16.10
N ASN A 310 0.49 -23.29 17.11
CA ASN A 310 -0.55 -23.94 17.91
C ASN A 310 -1.94 -23.96 17.26
N LYS A 311 -2.23 -23.09 16.29
CA LYS A 311 -3.56 -22.91 15.66
C LYS A 311 -3.50 -22.65 14.17
N ILE A 312 -2.39 -22.87 13.49
CA ILE A 312 -2.24 -22.56 12.08
C ILE A 312 -3.14 -23.48 11.27
N ILE A 313 -4.03 -22.85 10.52
CA ILE A 313 -4.95 -23.55 9.65
C ILE A 313 -4.34 -23.74 8.26
N ASN A 314 -3.46 -22.83 7.82
CA ASN A 314 -2.91 -22.86 6.46
C ASN A 314 -1.40 -22.57 6.45
N THR A 315 -0.61 -23.59 6.06
CA THR A 315 0.85 -23.52 5.87
C THR A 315 1.24 -23.93 4.45
N HIS A 316 0.29 -23.87 3.50
CA HIS A 316 0.51 -24.30 2.11
C HIS A 316 1.73 -23.58 1.50
N GLU A 317 2.68 -24.33 0.95
CA GLU A 317 3.90 -23.84 0.29
C GLU A 317 4.76 -22.85 1.10
N ILE A 318 4.75 -22.94 2.44
CA ILE A 318 5.37 -21.95 3.33
C ILE A 318 6.86 -21.68 3.02
N ILE A 319 7.65 -22.69 2.68
CA ILE A 319 9.10 -22.60 2.38
C ILE A 319 9.45 -23.07 0.96
N SER A 320 8.49 -23.33 0.09
CA SER A 320 8.75 -23.87 -1.25
C SER A 320 9.63 -22.92 -2.07
N GLY A 321 10.75 -23.45 -2.61
CA GLY A 321 11.71 -22.69 -3.40
C GLY A 321 12.73 -21.86 -2.60
N THR A 322 12.89 -22.11 -1.29
CA THR A 322 13.93 -21.52 -0.42
C THR A 322 15.19 -22.40 -0.36
N ARG A 323 16.32 -21.85 0.12
CA ARG A 323 17.50 -22.66 0.49
C ARG A 323 17.19 -23.64 1.61
N LEU A 324 16.40 -23.21 2.60
CA LEU A 324 15.92 -24.08 3.68
C LEU A 324 15.21 -25.31 3.12
N HIS A 325 14.33 -25.15 2.13
CA HIS A 325 13.64 -26.25 1.46
C HIS A 325 14.64 -27.20 0.78
N ILE A 326 15.59 -26.64 0.00
CA ILE A 326 16.63 -27.45 -0.70
C ILE A 326 17.53 -28.19 0.30
N ARG A 327 17.94 -27.55 1.40
CA ARG A 327 18.74 -28.17 2.45
C ARG A 327 18.01 -29.33 3.12
N LEU A 328 16.72 -29.15 3.40
CA LEU A 328 15.89 -30.21 3.98
C LEU A 328 15.67 -31.39 3.01
N ASP A 329 15.66 -31.10 1.68
CA ASP A 329 15.59 -32.13 0.64
C ASP A 329 16.87 -32.96 0.53
N GLY A 330 18.05 -32.33 0.70
CA GLY A 330 19.36 -33.01 0.60
C GLY A 330 19.77 -33.84 1.80
N GLU A 331 19.19 -33.54 2.96
CA GLU A 331 19.41 -34.33 4.18
C GLU A 331 18.36 -35.43 4.28
N SER A 332 18.78 -36.70 4.14
CA SER A 332 17.93 -37.90 4.30
C SER A 332 17.27 -38.05 5.68
N CYS A 333 17.38 -37.04 6.51
CA CYS A 333 16.75 -36.87 7.81
C CYS A 333 15.87 -35.61 7.81
N PHE A 334 14.58 -35.77 7.48
CA PHE A 334 13.57 -34.81 7.89
C PHE A 334 13.84 -34.34 9.33
N ASN A 335 14.09 -33.04 9.52
CA ASN A 335 14.19 -32.55 10.89
C ASN A 335 12.82 -32.76 11.56
N LYS A 336 12.72 -33.89 12.30
CA LYS A 336 11.49 -34.34 12.95
C LYS A 336 10.78 -33.24 13.74
N SER A 337 11.54 -32.30 14.29
CA SER A 337 11.01 -31.20 15.09
C SER A 337 10.25 -30.17 14.24
N ILE A 338 10.79 -29.79 13.07
CA ILE A 338 10.14 -28.82 12.15
C ILE A 338 8.85 -29.43 11.61
N MET A 339 8.94 -30.68 11.12
CA MET A 339 7.79 -31.37 10.53
C MET A 339 6.71 -31.67 11.58
N LYS A 340 7.11 -32.09 12.79
CA LYS A 340 6.16 -32.31 13.89
C LYS A 340 5.41 -31.03 14.27
N LYS A 341 6.06 -29.84 14.20
CA LYS A 341 5.45 -28.54 14.48
C LYS A 341 4.61 -28.01 13.30
N LEU A 342 5.10 -28.15 12.07
CA LEU A 342 4.37 -27.72 10.85
C LEU A 342 3.12 -28.59 10.59
N PHE A 343 3.12 -29.85 11.04
CA PHE A 343 2.08 -30.86 10.75
C PHE A 343 1.49 -31.51 12.01
N SER A 344 1.55 -30.85 13.15
CA SER A 344 1.04 -31.39 14.43
C SER A 344 -0.48 -31.59 14.50
N TYR A 345 -1.20 -31.36 13.38
CA TYR A 345 -2.62 -31.61 13.29
C TYR A 345 -2.98 -32.63 12.20
N ASP A 346 -3.89 -33.51 12.54
CA ASP A 346 -4.49 -34.71 11.92
C ASP A 346 -4.91 -34.53 10.42
N ARG A 347 -3.95 -34.28 9.54
CA ARG A 347 -4.20 -34.20 8.09
C ARG A 347 -3.20 -35.06 7.29
N ARG A 348 -3.25 -36.37 7.47
CA ARG A 348 -2.49 -37.36 6.68
C ARG A 348 -2.64 -37.11 5.15
N LYS A 349 -3.81 -36.64 4.68
CA LYS A 349 -4.05 -36.32 3.26
C LYS A 349 -3.28 -35.08 2.78
N ASP A 350 -3.23 -34.02 3.57
CA ASP A 350 -2.56 -32.77 3.19
C ASP A 350 -1.04 -32.94 3.24
N PHE A 351 -0.52 -33.73 4.18
CA PHE A 351 0.90 -34.10 4.26
C PHE A 351 1.37 -34.92 3.05
N LEU A 352 0.58 -35.90 2.64
CA LEU A 352 0.87 -36.72 1.46
C LEU A 352 0.78 -35.88 0.17
N LYS A 353 -0.16 -34.98 0.08
CA LYS A 353 -0.28 -34.00 -1.01
C LYS A 353 0.93 -33.06 -1.07
N PHE A 354 1.39 -32.56 0.09
CA PHE A 354 2.62 -31.78 0.21
C PHE A 354 3.85 -32.55 -0.28
N LEU A 355 4.03 -33.81 0.12
CA LEU A 355 5.15 -34.65 -0.33
C LEU A 355 5.16 -34.88 -1.85
N VAL A 356 3.97 -34.94 -2.48
CA VAL A 356 3.84 -35.07 -3.94
C VAL A 356 4.11 -33.72 -4.62
N GLU A 357 3.54 -32.64 -4.12
CA GLU A 357 3.66 -31.27 -4.71
C GLU A 357 5.07 -30.70 -4.54
N SER A 358 5.79 -31.08 -3.47
CA SER A 358 7.18 -30.68 -3.24
C SER A 358 8.21 -31.57 -3.97
N GLY A 359 7.74 -32.59 -4.73
CA GLY A 359 8.63 -33.49 -5.49
C GLY A 359 9.29 -34.62 -4.67
N TYR A 360 9.00 -34.72 -3.38
CA TYR A 360 9.51 -35.79 -2.53
C TYR A 360 8.99 -37.19 -2.93
N ILE A 361 7.78 -37.20 -3.50
CA ILE A 361 7.20 -38.39 -4.10
C ILE A 361 6.93 -38.06 -5.56
N PRO A 362 7.55 -38.76 -6.53
CA PRO A 362 7.33 -38.47 -7.93
C PRO A 362 5.84 -38.66 -8.30
N TYR A 363 5.25 -37.65 -8.91
CA TYR A 363 3.90 -37.69 -9.44
C TYR A 363 3.87 -38.64 -10.66
N GLN A 364 3.30 -39.83 -10.51
CA GLN A 364 3.04 -40.75 -11.63
C GLN A 364 1.54 -40.93 -11.82
N GLY A 365 0.94 -40.02 -12.60
CA GLY A 365 -0.36 -40.26 -13.25
C GLY A 365 -1.57 -40.42 -12.32
N SER A 366 -2.71 -40.51 -12.87
CA SER A 366 -4.08 -40.31 -12.39
C SER A 366 -4.61 -41.05 -11.15
N CYS A 367 -3.78 -41.72 -10.32
CA CYS A 367 -4.28 -42.35 -9.10
C CYS A 367 -3.24 -42.34 -7.95
N LEU A 368 -3.41 -41.37 -7.02
CA LEU A 368 -2.63 -41.30 -5.78
C LEU A 368 -2.60 -42.66 -4.99
N LYS A 369 -3.67 -43.42 -4.99
CA LYS A 369 -3.77 -44.69 -4.26
C LYS A 369 -2.82 -45.77 -4.75
N ASP A 370 -2.57 -45.86 -6.04
CA ASP A 370 -1.77 -46.96 -6.63
C ASP A 370 -0.27 -46.67 -6.57
N SER A 371 0.14 -45.42 -6.51
CA SER A 371 1.54 -45.00 -6.41
C SER A 371 2.13 -45.28 -5.03
N TYR A 372 1.35 -45.19 -3.96
CA TYR A 372 1.82 -45.46 -2.58
C TYR A 372 2.21 -46.90 -2.35
N HIS A 373 1.47 -47.84 -2.91
CA HIS A 373 1.73 -49.26 -2.75
C HIS A 373 2.94 -49.76 -3.53
N LYS A 374 3.45 -48.98 -4.51
CA LYS A 374 4.61 -49.34 -5.33
C LYS A 374 5.94 -48.79 -4.82
N ILE A 375 5.93 -47.66 -4.09
CA ILE A 375 7.16 -46.94 -3.68
C ILE A 375 7.53 -47.22 -2.23
N PHE A 376 6.53 -47.36 -1.35
CA PHE A 376 6.72 -47.69 0.06
C PHE A 376 5.81 -48.85 0.43
N SER A 377 6.37 -49.85 1.13
CA SER A 377 5.52 -50.84 1.75
C SER A 377 4.61 -50.20 2.79
N LYS A 378 3.47 -50.83 3.10
CA LYS A 378 2.57 -50.37 4.18
C LYS A 378 3.32 -50.14 5.49
N GLU A 379 4.37 -50.93 5.71
CA GLU A 379 5.26 -50.89 6.87
C GLU A 379 6.20 -49.67 6.84
N ASP A 380 6.71 -49.26 5.67
CA ASP A 380 7.59 -48.11 5.54
C ASP A 380 6.82 -46.80 5.78
N ILE A 381 5.62 -46.70 5.25
CA ILE A 381 4.70 -45.58 5.51
C ILE A 381 4.33 -45.52 6.99
N TYR A 382 4.05 -46.68 7.61
CA TYR A 382 3.73 -46.79 9.03
C TYR A 382 4.93 -46.41 9.90
N LYS A 383 6.14 -46.86 9.58
CA LYS A 383 7.38 -46.49 10.28
C LYS A 383 7.69 -45.00 10.15
N ILE A 384 7.49 -44.41 8.96
CA ILE A 384 7.62 -42.95 8.74
C ILE A 384 6.60 -42.23 9.63
N ILE A 385 5.34 -42.61 9.61
CA ILE A 385 4.28 -41.98 10.42
C ILE A 385 4.57 -42.14 11.91
N MET A 386 4.93 -43.37 12.37
CA MET A 386 5.21 -43.65 13.78
C MET A 386 6.52 -43.03 14.28
N SER A 387 7.44 -42.65 13.38
CA SER A 387 8.63 -41.87 13.75
C SER A 387 8.33 -40.39 13.99
N PHE A 388 7.13 -39.92 13.67
CA PHE A 388 6.64 -38.53 13.88
C PHE A 388 5.66 -38.42 15.06
N ILE A 389 5.18 -39.53 15.62
CA ILE A 389 4.39 -39.61 16.84
C ILE A 389 5.32 -39.91 18.04
#